data_a8b38f53b378a4a6105574d3d3de510b
#
_entry.id   a8b38f53b378a4a6105574d3d3de510b
#
_cell.length_a   1.000
_cell.length_b   1.000
_cell.length_c   1.000
_cell.angle_alpha   90.00
_cell.angle_beta   90.00
_cell.angle_gamma   90.00
#
_symmetry.space_group_name_H-M   'P 1'
#
loop_
_entity.id
_entity.type
_entity.pdbx_description
1 polymer ?
#
loop_
_entity_poly.entity_id
_entity_poly.type
_entity_poly.pdbx_seq_one_letter_code
_entity_poly.pdbx_strand_id
1 'polypeptide(L)'
;MLDAKVAAKIDENPFKQDFPLLAGHPELAFLDSAATAQRPACVLDAERRFYETMNANPLRGLYSLSVAATAEIGRVREQVARLIGAVDEDGRPLAQDVVFTRNTSESLNLVAKSFSPTVLKAGDEVCVTIMEHHSDLIPWQQACRAAGATLVFLYPNEDGVITDKEIAAKIGPKTRICAAAEVSNVLGIRLPVEKIAAAVHAQGGYMVIDGAQSVPHMAVDVRALGADFLAFSAHKALGPMGIGVLWGRHDLLDAMPPMLTGGEMIDSVTEQDATWAPVPEKFEAGTQDAAGIYATGEALAYLTQTVGYEAVAAREAALVAYAWERMGQLDFVELIGHPDASQHHGVISFNVRGVHPHDVASILDMSGVCIRAGHHCAQPLLTWLGVENLACCRASLAFYNDQNDVDRLVDALTQVWTVFHGRD
;
A
#
# COMPACT_ATOMS: atom_id res chain seq x y z
N MET A 1 12.60 20.61 -0.30
CA MET A 1 12.12 19.72 0.80
C MET A 1 12.06 20.53 2.09
N LEU A 2 11.00 20.32 2.86
CA LEU A 2 10.83 20.99 4.16
C LEU A 2 11.76 20.35 5.20
N ASP A 3 12.35 21.19 6.09
CA ASP A 3 13.14 20.67 7.21
C ASP A 3 12.24 19.81 8.13
N ALA A 4 12.73 18.65 8.58
CA ALA A 4 11.95 17.71 9.39
C ALA A 4 11.47 18.32 10.72
N LYS A 5 12.24 19.24 11.34
CA LYS A 5 11.82 19.95 12.56
C LYS A 5 10.67 20.93 12.30
N VAL A 6 10.62 21.51 11.11
CA VAL A 6 9.50 22.37 10.69
C VAL A 6 8.29 21.50 10.31
N ALA A 7 8.53 20.37 9.66
CA ALA A 7 7.47 19.41 9.30
C ALA A 7 6.77 18.81 10.54
N ALA A 8 7.50 18.60 11.64
CA ALA A 8 6.94 18.09 12.90
C ALA A 8 6.00 19.07 13.63
N LYS A 9 5.92 20.34 13.21
CA LYS A 9 4.91 21.28 13.72
C LYS A 9 3.58 20.99 13.06
N ILE A 10 2.63 20.51 13.83
CA ILE A 10 1.31 20.06 13.35
C ILE A 10 0.21 21.13 13.45
N ASP A 11 0.45 22.24 14.12
CA ASP A 11 -0.43 23.41 14.25
C ASP A 11 -0.69 24.12 12.92
N GLU A 12 0.26 24.05 11.98
CA GLU A 12 0.14 24.56 10.62
C GLU A 12 0.44 23.45 9.61
N ASN A 13 -0.21 23.50 8.45
CA ASN A 13 0.07 22.57 7.36
C ASN A 13 0.43 23.29 6.06
N PRO A 14 1.71 23.32 5.68
CA PRO A 14 2.16 23.98 4.47
C PRO A 14 1.71 23.30 3.18
N PHE A 15 1.27 22.03 3.24
CA PHE A 15 0.91 21.22 2.08
C PHE A 15 -0.61 21.17 1.82
N LYS A 16 -1.46 21.42 2.83
CA LYS A 16 -2.93 21.20 2.75
C LYS A 16 -3.57 21.96 1.58
N GLN A 17 -3.04 23.14 1.24
CA GLN A 17 -3.53 23.99 0.15
C GLN A 17 -3.22 23.41 -1.25
N ASP A 18 -2.25 22.52 -1.36
CA ASP A 18 -1.91 21.85 -2.62
C ASP A 18 -2.97 20.80 -3.03
N PHE A 19 -3.86 20.44 -2.10
CA PHE A 19 -4.92 19.44 -2.29
C PHE A 19 -6.27 20.12 -2.50
N PRO A 20 -6.76 20.27 -3.75
CA PRO A 20 -7.94 21.07 -4.08
C PRO A 20 -9.21 20.66 -3.31
N LEU A 21 -9.39 19.35 -3.04
CA LEU A 21 -10.52 18.86 -2.26
C LEU A 21 -10.45 19.40 -0.82
N LEU A 22 -9.28 19.30 -0.17
CA LEU A 22 -9.11 19.75 1.21
C LEU A 22 -9.14 21.29 1.32
N ALA A 23 -8.54 21.98 0.36
CA ALA A 23 -8.57 23.45 0.29
C ALA A 23 -9.97 23.98 0.06
N GLY A 24 -10.80 23.28 -0.74
CA GLY A 24 -12.20 23.63 -1.02
C GLY A 24 -13.17 23.25 0.11
N HIS A 25 -12.75 22.44 1.07
CA HIS A 25 -13.56 21.92 2.16
C HIS A 25 -12.83 22.02 3.51
N PRO A 26 -12.60 23.25 4.03
CA PRO A 26 -11.87 23.44 5.29
C PRO A 26 -12.59 22.87 6.52
N GLU A 27 -13.89 22.59 6.38
CA GLU A 27 -14.70 21.89 7.39
C GLU A 27 -14.44 20.39 7.45
N LEU A 28 -13.72 19.81 6.48
CA LEU A 28 -13.50 18.38 6.39
C LEU A 28 -12.20 17.96 7.06
N ALA A 29 -12.27 17.03 8.03
CA ALA A 29 -11.13 16.29 8.55
C ALA A 29 -11.06 14.92 7.84
N PHE A 30 -10.24 14.82 6.77
CA PHE A 30 -10.11 13.58 6.01
C PHE A 30 -9.08 12.65 6.65
N LEU A 31 -9.54 11.63 7.36
CA LEU A 31 -8.76 10.67 8.13
C LEU A 31 -8.95 9.23 7.61
N ASP A 32 -9.06 9.04 6.28
CA ASP A 32 -9.15 7.71 5.64
C ASP A 32 -8.07 7.50 4.57
N SER A 33 -6.88 8.07 4.77
CA SER A 33 -5.76 8.03 3.81
C SER A 33 -5.24 6.62 3.52
N ALA A 34 -5.31 5.70 4.49
CA ALA A 34 -4.95 4.29 4.28
C ALA A 34 -5.89 3.54 3.32
N ALA A 35 -7.07 4.08 3.03
CA ALA A 35 -7.94 3.56 1.98
C ALA A 35 -7.63 4.18 0.62
N THR A 36 -7.47 5.49 0.56
CA THR A 36 -7.02 6.26 -0.61
C THR A 36 -6.54 7.63 -0.16
N ALA A 37 -5.36 8.08 -0.60
CA ALA A 37 -4.86 9.42 -0.31
C ALA A 37 -5.60 10.47 -1.15
N GLN A 38 -5.55 11.74 -0.76
CA GLN A 38 -5.98 12.87 -1.59
C GLN A 38 -4.95 13.14 -2.70
N ARG A 39 -5.35 13.85 -3.77
CA ARG A 39 -4.49 14.18 -4.91
C ARG A 39 -4.12 15.64 -4.85
N PRO A 40 -2.81 15.99 -4.94
CA PRO A 40 -2.41 17.36 -5.12
C PRO A 40 -2.78 17.87 -6.52
N ALA A 41 -2.94 19.18 -6.68
CA ALA A 41 -3.32 19.81 -7.94
C ALA A 41 -2.43 19.40 -9.12
N CYS A 42 -1.12 19.28 -8.91
CA CYS A 42 -0.16 18.88 -9.95
C CYS A 42 -0.46 17.51 -10.57
N VAL A 43 -1.01 16.57 -9.78
CA VAL A 43 -1.41 15.22 -10.27
C VAL A 43 -2.67 15.31 -11.13
N LEU A 44 -3.68 16.08 -10.70
CA LEU A 44 -4.90 16.29 -11.46
C LEU A 44 -4.60 17.02 -12.79
N ASP A 45 -3.75 18.03 -12.73
CA ASP A 45 -3.31 18.78 -13.92
C ASP A 45 -2.45 17.91 -14.86
N ALA A 46 -1.69 16.97 -14.34
CA ALA A 46 -0.91 16.05 -15.16
C ALA A 46 -1.81 15.12 -15.97
N GLU A 47 -2.80 14.48 -15.35
CA GLU A 47 -3.74 13.62 -16.04
C GLU A 47 -4.50 14.40 -17.15
N ARG A 48 -5.00 15.58 -16.83
CA ARG A 48 -5.63 16.47 -17.79
C ARG A 48 -4.69 16.85 -18.93
N ARG A 49 -3.46 17.25 -18.61
CA ARG A 49 -2.43 17.65 -19.60
C ARG A 49 -2.10 16.52 -20.57
N PHE A 50 -2.05 15.27 -20.10
CA PHE A 50 -1.83 14.10 -20.96
C PHE A 50 -2.88 14.05 -22.08
N TYR A 51 -4.16 14.13 -21.74
CA TYR A 51 -5.24 14.12 -22.73
C TYR A 51 -5.26 15.34 -23.65
N GLU A 52 -4.87 16.49 -23.15
CA GLU A 52 -4.83 17.72 -23.95
C GLU A 52 -3.63 17.80 -24.91
N THR A 53 -2.49 17.11 -24.62
CA THR A 53 -1.23 17.33 -25.34
C THR A 53 -0.58 16.07 -25.91
N MET A 54 -0.86 14.88 -25.38
CA MET A 54 -0.17 13.63 -25.74
C MET A 54 -1.12 12.45 -25.96
N ASN A 55 -2.43 12.66 -26.01
CA ASN A 55 -3.40 11.57 -26.12
C ASN A 55 -3.21 10.72 -27.37
N ALA A 56 -2.52 9.61 -27.22
CA ALA A 56 -2.29 8.61 -28.25
C ALA A 56 -2.10 7.24 -27.62
N ASN A 57 -2.40 6.17 -28.38
CA ASN A 57 -2.05 4.82 -27.97
C ASN A 57 -0.53 4.66 -27.92
N PRO A 58 0.06 4.29 -26.77
CA PRO A 58 1.51 4.10 -26.67
C PRO A 58 1.98 2.84 -27.41
N LEU A 59 3.29 2.61 -27.45
CA LEU A 59 4.06 1.46 -27.93
C LEU A 59 4.16 1.34 -29.47
N ARG A 60 3.10 1.04 -30.21
CA ARG A 60 3.20 0.65 -31.63
C ARG A 60 3.03 1.79 -32.62
N GLY A 61 2.64 2.97 -32.19
CA GLY A 61 2.48 4.12 -33.08
C GLY A 61 3.82 4.75 -33.46
N LEU A 62 4.04 5.03 -34.77
CA LEU A 62 5.26 5.65 -35.29
C LEU A 62 5.15 7.18 -35.38
N TYR A 63 4.00 7.77 -35.02
CA TYR A 63 3.80 9.22 -35.07
C TYR A 63 4.15 9.86 -33.71
N SER A 64 4.47 11.15 -33.76
CA SER A 64 5.08 11.87 -32.62
C SER A 64 4.33 11.76 -31.30
N LEU A 65 2.97 11.80 -31.30
CA LEU A 65 2.18 11.68 -30.07
C LEU A 65 2.31 10.29 -29.42
N SER A 66 2.28 9.22 -30.23
CA SER A 66 2.46 7.87 -29.70
C SER A 66 3.88 7.64 -29.14
N VAL A 67 4.89 8.18 -29.82
CA VAL A 67 6.28 8.13 -29.33
C VAL A 67 6.40 8.90 -28.01
N ALA A 68 5.78 10.08 -27.91
CA ALA A 68 5.79 10.88 -26.69
C ALA A 68 5.10 10.15 -25.53
N ALA A 69 3.90 9.59 -25.75
CA ALA A 69 3.18 8.81 -24.73
C ALA A 69 3.99 7.58 -24.25
N THR A 70 4.65 6.88 -25.18
CA THR A 70 5.52 5.73 -24.84
C THR A 70 6.74 6.17 -24.01
N ALA A 71 7.36 7.30 -24.38
CA ALA A 71 8.51 7.84 -23.65
C ALA A 71 8.15 8.21 -22.21
N GLU A 72 6.96 8.79 -22.00
CA GLU A 72 6.49 9.14 -20.65
C GLU A 72 6.22 7.90 -19.78
N ILE A 73 5.63 6.83 -20.32
CA ILE A 73 5.50 5.57 -19.59
C ILE A 73 6.88 5.04 -19.16
N GLY A 74 7.86 5.06 -20.09
CA GLY A 74 9.23 4.64 -19.78
C GLY A 74 9.86 5.50 -18.68
N ARG A 75 9.70 6.82 -18.74
CA ARG A 75 10.19 7.75 -17.72
C ARG A 75 9.59 7.47 -16.33
N VAL A 76 8.28 7.24 -16.27
CA VAL A 76 7.62 6.92 -14.99
C VAL A 76 8.08 5.56 -14.45
N ARG A 77 8.32 4.58 -15.33
CA ARG A 77 8.86 3.27 -14.95
C ARG A 77 10.26 3.41 -14.31
N GLU A 78 11.12 4.25 -14.87
CA GLU A 78 12.41 4.59 -14.25
C GLU A 78 12.25 5.31 -12.90
N GLN A 79 11.29 6.22 -12.77
CA GLN A 79 11.02 6.90 -11.50
C GLN A 79 10.58 5.91 -10.42
N VAL A 80 9.71 4.96 -10.76
CA VAL A 80 9.28 3.89 -9.85
C VAL A 80 10.49 3.05 -9.43
N ALA A 81 11.32 2.60 -10.36
CA ALA A 81 12.51 1.81 -10.04
C ALA A 81 13.43 2.55 -9.06
N ARG A 82 13.68 3.85 -9.29
CA ARG A 82 14.48 4.69 -8.37
C ARG A 82 13.82 4.84 -7.00
N LEU A 83 12.49 5.04 -6.97
CA LEU A 83 11.72 5.21 -5.74
C LEU A 83 11.90 4.05 -4.77
N ILE A 84 11.88 2.83 -5.30
CA ILE A 84 11.94 1.58 -4.51
C ILE A 84 13.35 0.99 -4.42
N GLY A 85 14.40 1.73 -4.81
CA GLY A 85 15.77 1.26 -4.76
C GLY A 85 16.12 0.12 -5.74
N ALA A 86 15.28 -0.10 -6.77
CA ALA A 86 15.52 -1.09 -7.83
C ALA A 86 16.52 -0.52 -8.86
N VAL A 87 17.80 -0.54 -8.52
CA VAL A 87 18.89 -0.02 -9.34
C VAL A 87 20.02 -1.05 -9.46
N ASP A 88 20.79 -1.00 -10.55
CA ASP A 88 21.97 -1.83 -10.74
C ASP A 88 23.16 -1.36 -9.88
N GLU A 89 24.31 -2.00 -10.03
CA GLU A 89 25.55 -1.66 -9.30
C GLU A 89 26.08 -0.25 -9.61
N ASP A 90 25.76 0.27 -10.79
CA ASP A 90 26.10 1.63 -11.22
C ASP A 90 25.07 2.67 -10.83
N GLY A 91 23.97 2.27 -10.13
CA GLY A 91 22.86 3.13 -9.73
C GLY A 91 21.87 3.47 -10.84
N ARG A 92 21.88 2.72 -11.96
CA ARG A 92 20.90 2.87 -13.04
C ARG A 92 19.59 2.15 -12.69
N PRO A 93 18.43 2.78 -12.96
CA PRO A 93 17.15 2.17 -12.65
C PRO A 93 16.90 0.90 -13.48
N LEU A 94 16.49 -0.16 -12.82
CA LEU A 94 16.06 -1.42 -13.43
C LEU A 94 14.58 -1.30 -13.85
N ALA A 95 14.31 -0.39 -14.78
CA ALA A 95 12.97 -0.07 -15.24
C ALA A 95 12.26 -1.26 -15.89
N GLN A 96 13.00 -2.17 -16.53
CA GLN A 96 12.46 -3.39 -17.14
C GLN A 96 11.85 -4.35 -16.11
N ASP A 97 12.15 -4.20 -14.82
CA ASP A 97 11.64 -5.07 -13.75
C ASP A 97 10.38 -4.51 -13.07
N VAL A 98 9.86 -3.39 -13.58
CA VAL A 98 8.65 -2.73 -13.10
C VAL A 98 7.50 -2.99 -14.08
N VAL A 99 6.41 -3.57 -13.60
CA VAL A 99 5.18 -3.87 -14.35
C VAL A 99 4.06 -2.97 -13.84
N PHE A 100 3.35 -2.29 -14.72
CA PHE A 100 2.13 -1.57 -14.37
C PHE A 100 0.92 -2.50 -14.38
N THR A 101 0.15 -2.40 -13.32
CA THR A 101 -1.11 -3.14 -13.10
C THR A 101 -2.22 -2.15 -12.74
N ARG A 102 -3.40 -2.63 -12.38
CA ARG A 102 -4.49 -1.74 -11.94
C ARG A 102 -4.41 -1.35 -10.45
N ASN A 103 -3.78 -2.16 -9.63
CA ASN A 103 -3.61 -1.94 -8.18
C ASN A 103 -2.76 -3.05 -7.55
N THR A 104 -2.40 -2.90 -6.28
CA THR A 104 -1.69 -3.93 -5.49
C THR A 104 -2.39 -5.30 -5.54
N SER A 105 -3.72 -5.34 -5.50
CA SER A 105 -4.46 -6.61 -5.54
C SER A 105 -4.22 -7.36 -6.84
N GLU A 106 -4.18 -6.69 -7.98
CA GLU A 106 -3.83 -7.32 -9.27
C GLU A 106 -2.37 -7.76 -9.28
N SER A 107 -1.45 -6.94 -8.79
CA SER A 107 -0.03 -7.27 -8.69
C SER A 107 0.20 -8.55 -7.88
N LEU A 108 -0.39 -8.65 -6.69
CA LEU A 108 -0.28 -9.85 -5.83
C LEU A 108 -0.98 -11.08 -6.45
N ASN A 109 -2.11 -10.91 -7.12
CA ASN A 109 -2.73 -11.98 -7.89
C ASN A 109 -1.87 -12.44 -9.07
N LEU A 110 -1.17 -11.52 -9.76
CA LEU A 110 -0.25 -11.85 -10.83
C LEU A 110 0.88 -12.74 -10.30
N VAL A 111 1.51 -12.38 -9.18
CA VAL A 111 2.53 -13.22 -8.56
C VAL A 111 1.94 -14.58 -8.14
N ALA A 112 0.84 -14.58 -7.41
CA ALA A 112 0.23 -15.81 -6.91
C ALA A 112 -0.24 -16.76 -8.02
N LYS A 113 -0.71 -16.25 -9.17
CA LYS A 113 -1.21 -17.08 -10.27
C LYS A 113 -0.16 -17.48 -11.28
N SER A 114 0.85 -16.63 -11.50
CA SER A 114 1.86 -16.85 -12.52
C SER A 114 3.17 -17.39 -11.96
N PHE A 115 3.62 -16.90 -10.79
CA PHE A 115 4.86 -17.37 -10.17
C PHE A 115 4.66 -18.64 -9.34
N SER A 116 3.62 -18.71 -8.50
CA SER A 116 3.48 -19.85 -7.60
C SER A 116 3.45 -21.22 -8.29
N PRO A 117 2.82 -21.40 -9.48
CA PRO A 117 2.86 -22.68 -10.20
C PRO A 117 4.26 -23.10 -10.67
N THR A 118 5.20 -22.17 -10.75
CA THR A 118 6.58 -22.51 -11.16
C THR A 118 7.42 -23.07 -10.02
N VAL A 119 7.04 -22.82 -8.76
CA VAL A 119 7.83 -23.17 -7.57
C VAL A 119 7.08 -24.03 -6.56
N LEU A 120 5.73 -23.95 -6.46
CA LEU A 120 4.94 -24.71 -5.48
C LEU A 120 4.62 -26.12 -5.97
N LYS A 121 4.72 -27.08 -5.04
CA LYS A 121 4.35 -28.50 -5.22
C LYS A 121 3.49 -28.96 -4.04
N ALA A 122 2.84 -30.10 -4.22
CA ALA A 122 2.09 -30.74 -3.14
C ALA A 122 2.99 -31.01 -1.91
N GLY A 123 2.53 -30.58 -0.76
CA GLY A 123 3.26 -30.69 0.51
C GLY A 123 4.22 -29.55 0.83
N ASP A 124 4.42 -28.60 -0.08
CA ASP A 124 5.10 -27.32 0.21
C ASP A 124 4.23 -26.40 1.07
N GLU A 125 4.82 -25.31 1.54
CA GLU A 125 4.17 -24.33 2.39
C GLU A 125 4.33 -22.90 1.81
N VAL A 126 3.25 -22.12 1.91
CA VAL A 126 3.27 -20.67 1.76
C VAL A 126 3.04 -20.07 3.13
N CYS A 127 3.92 -19.17 3.56
CA CYS A 127 3.83 -18.48 4.84
C CYS A 127 3.34 -17.05 4.66
N VAL A 128 2.30 -16.66 5.40
CA VAL A 128 1.77 -15.29 5.43
C VAL A 128 1.62 -14.83 6.87
N THR A 129 1.46 -13.54 7.13
CA THR A 129 1.09 -13.11 8.48
C THR A 129 -0.42 -13.12 8.67
N ILE A 130 -0.89 -13.21 9.93
CA ILE A 130 -2.33 -13.06 10.23
C ILE A 130 -2.80 -11.62 10.01
N MET A 131 -1.86 -10.68 9.85
CA MET A 131 -2.13 -9.25 9.68
C MET A 131 -2.36 -8.84 8.22
N GLU A 132 -2.32 -9.79 7.28
CA GLU A 132 -2.41 -9.46 5.86
C GLU A 132 -3.76 -8.87 5.46
N HIS A 133 -3.70 -7.89 4.56
CA HIS A 133 -4.86 -7.47 3.81
C HIS A 133 -5.39 -8.66 2.98
N HIS A 134 -6.70 -8.74 2.76
CA HIS A 134 -7.30 -9.82 1.95
C HIS A 134 -6.64 -9.99 0.57
N SER A 135 -6.09 -8.91 0.01
CA SER A 135 -5.37 -8.95 -1.29
C SER A 135 -4.04 -9.69 -1.22
N ASP A 136 -3.43 -9.80 -0.04
CA ASP A 136 -2.20 -10.56 0.20
C ASP A 136 -2.46 -11.86 1.00
N LEU A 137 -3.70 -12.25 1.18
CA LEU A 137 -4.10 -13.51 1.80
C LEU A 137 -4.82 -14.44 0.83
N ILE A 138 -5.89 -13.93 0.18
CA ILE A 138 -6.79 -14.77 -0.63
C ILE A 138 -6.08 -15.37 -1.85
N PRO A 139 -5.21 -14.66 -2.58
CA PRO A 139 -4.46 -15.25 -3.69
C PRO A 139 -3.61 -16.46 -3.27
N TRP A 140 -2.96 -16.37 -2.09
CA TRP A 140 -2.16 -17.46 -1.55
C TRP A 140 -2.99 -18.65 -1.08
N GLN A 141 -4.19 -18.43 -0.54
CA GLN A 141 -5.15 -19.51 -0.27
C GLN A 141 -5.48 -20.27 -1.55
N GLN A 142 -5.71 -19.57 -2.67
CA GLN A 142 -6.02 -20.19 -3.95
C GLN A 142 -4.79 -20.91 -4.53
N ALA A 143 -3.60 -20.30 -4.46
CA ALA A 143 -2.36 -20.93 -4.91
C ALA A 143 -2.06 -22.24 -4.14
N CYS A 144 -2.20 -22.23 -2.82
CA CYS A 144 -2.05 -23.43 -2.00
C CYS A 144 -3.03 -24.53 -2.37
N ARG A 145 -4.31 -24.19 -2.55
CA ARG A 145 -5.33 -25.17 -3.00
C ARG A 145 -5.00 -25.75 -4.35
N ALA A 146 -4.56 -24.96 -5.30
CA ALA A 146 -4.21 -25.41 -6.65
C ALA A 146 -2.99 -26.32 -6.65
N ALA A 147 -1.98 -26.04 -5.82
CA ALA A 147 -0.74 -26.81 -5.76
C ALA A 147 -0.81 -28.03 -4.80
N GLY A 148 -1.83 -28.15 -3.95
CA GLY A 148 -1.83 -29.09 -2.83
C GLY A 148 -0.82 -28.72 -1.73
N ALA A 149 -0.50 -27.43 -1.61
CA ALA A 149 0.37 -26.86 -0.59
C ALA A 149 -0.44 -26.40 0.64
N THR A 150 0.26 -26.08 1.72
CA THR A 150 -0.34 -25.62 2.99
C THR A 150 -0.08 -24.13 3.20
N LEU A 151 -1.10 -23.40 3.63
CA LEU A 151 -0.94 -22.03 4.08
C LEU A 151 -0.60 -22.00 5.58
N VAL A 152 0.53 -21.39 5.94
CA VAL A 152 1.05 -21.26 7.30
C VAL A 152 0.98 -19.79 7.72
N PHE A 153 0.65 -19.54 9.00
CA PHE A 153 0.53 -18.18 9.51
C PHE A 153 1.61 -17.84 10.53
N LEU A 154 2.18 -16.64 10.40
CA LEU A 154 2.93 -15.95 11.44
C LEU A 154 1.99 -15.14 12.30
N TYR A 155 2.06 -15.34 13.60
CA TYR A 155 1.21 -14.64 14.57
C TYR A 155 2.01 -13.59 15.34
N PRO A 156 1.48 -12.37 15.52
CA PRO A 156 2.11 -11.39 16.38
C PRO A 156 1.92 -11.79 17.87
N ASN A 157 2.75 -11.22 18.73
CA ASN A 157 2.52 -11.20 20.17
C ASN A 157 1.39 -10.23 20.54
N GLU A 158 1.14 -10.03 21.83
CA GLU A 158 0.09 -9.12 22.35
C GLU A 158 0.29 -7.67 21.94
N ASP A 159 1.54 -7.24 21.69
CA ASP A 159 1.87 -5.89 21.20
C ASP A 159 1.78 -5.76 19.67
N GLY A 160 1.36 -6.79 18.95
CA GLY A 160 1.27 -6.79 17.49
C GLY A 160 2.62 -7.07 16.77
N VAL A 161 3.66 -7.51 17.47
CA VAL A 161 5.00 -7.71 16.93
C VAL A 161 5.23 -9.17 16.54
N ILE A 162 5.65 -9.44 15.29
CA ILE A 162 6.16 -10.75 14.85
C ILE A 162 7.56 -10.94 15.42
N THR A 163 7.73 -11.94 16.28
CA THR A 163 9.01 -12.20 16.98
C THR A 163 9.93 -13.11 16.17
N ASP A 164 11.25 -13.03 16.43
CA ASP A 164 12.24 -13.94 15.84
C ASP A 164 11.94 -15.41 16.17
N LYS A 165 11.36 -15.69 17.35
CA LYS A 165 10.93 -17.01 17.76
C LYS A 165 9.79 -17.54 16.86
N GLU A 166 8.82 -16.71 16.55
CA GLU A 166 7.70 -17.07 15.67
C GLU A 166 8.20 -17.34 14.25
N ILE A 167 9.07 -16.48 13.71
CA ILE A 167 9.68 -16.65 12.40
C ILE A 167 10.42 -18.00 12.33
N ALA A 168 11.29 -18.28 13.30
CA ALA A 168 12.06 -19.53 13.35
C ALA A 168 11.19 -20.78 13.55
N ALA A 169 10.04 -20.67 14.20
CA ALA A 169 9.13 -21.78 14.42
C ALA A 169 8.28 -22.15 13.20
N LYS A 170 8.02 -21.18 12.31
CA LYS A 170 7.07 -21.31 11.20
C LYS A 170 7.73 -21.42 9.82
N ILE A 171 8.88 -20.80 9.62
CA ILE A 171 9.59 -20.86 8.34
C ILE A 171 10.61 -21.99 8.38
N GLY A 172 10.40 -23.00 7.54
CA GLY A 172 11.21 -24.21 7.51
C GLY A 172 11.45 -24.76 6.11
N PRO A 173 12.02 -25.97 5.99
CA PRO A 173 12.45 -26.53 4.70
C PRO A 173 11.35 -26.75 3.66
N LYS A 174 10.08 -26.70 4.07
CA LYS A 174 8.92 -26.78 3.17
C LYS A 174 8.44 -25.42 2.68
N THR A 175 8.85 -24.33 3.33
CA THR A 175 8.41 -22.98 2.99
C THR A 175 9.05 -22.54 1.68
N ARG A 176 8.22 -22.30 0.65
CA ARG A 176 8.65 -21.86 -0.68
C ARG A 176 8.40 -20.40 -0.94
N ILE A 177 7.35 -19.85 -0.35
CA ILE A 177 6.99 -18.44 -0.50
C ILE A 177 6.63 -17.90 0.88
N CYS A 178 7.15 -16.72 1.21
CA CYS A 178 6.58 -15.88 2.26
C CYS A 178 5.98 -14.63 1.62
N ALA A 179 4.77 -14.24 2.05
CA ALA A 179 4.16 -13.00 1.64
C ALA A 179 3.75 -12.20 2.89
N ALA A 180 4.12 -10.92 2.92
CA ALA A 180 3.82 -10.06 4.06
C ALA A 180 3.73 -8.59 3.66
N ALA A 181 2.78 -7.88 4.26
CA ALA A 181 2.74 -6.42 4.22
C ALA A 181 3.93 -5.85 4.99
N GLU A 182 4.58 -4.82 4.46
CA GLU A 182 5.63 -4.12 5.22
C GLU A 182 5.03 -3.31 6.37
N VAL A 183 3.84 -2.72 6.16
CA VAL A 183 3.09 -2.01 7.21
C VAL A 183 1.64 -2.52 7.23
N SER A 184 1.17 -2.89 8.41
CA SER A 184 -0.22 -3.34 8.61
C SER A 184 -1.21 -2.21 8.35
N ASN A 185 -2.19 -2.45 7.50
CA ASN A 185 -3.27 -1.49 7.22
C ASN A 185 -4.31 -1.34 8.34
N VAL A 186 -4.23 -2.15 9.39
CA VAL A 186 -5.08 -2.07 10.58
C VAL A 186 -4.31 -1.55 11.77
N LEU A 187 -3.15 -2.13 12.08
CA LEU A 187 -2.38 -1.78 13.27
C LEU A 187 -1.40 -0.61 13.04
N GLY A 188 -1.09 -0.28 11.78
CA GLY A 188 -0.08 0.71 11.44
C GLY A 188 1.35 0.31 11.79
N ILE A 189 1.57 -0.91 12.27
CA ILE A 189 2.86 -1.42 12.72
C ILE A 189 3.68 -1.89 11.52
N ARG A 190 4.98 -1.55 11.49
CA ARG A 190 5.93 -2.09 10.52
C ARG A 190 6.34 -3.50 10.92
N LEU A 191 6.20 -4.44 9.97
CA LEU A 191 6.58 -5.83 10.15
C LEU A 191 8.08 -6.02 9.88
N PRO A 192 8.72 -7.02 10.51
CA PRO A 192 10.15 -7.32 10.31
C PRO A 192 10.37 -8.11 9.00
N VAL A 193 9.98 -7.54 7.86
CA VAL A 193 10.00 -8.21 6.54
C VAL A 193 11.40 -8.63 6.13
N GLU A 194 12.44 -7.90 6.52
CA GLU A 194 13.84 -8.24 6.27
C GLU A 194 14.24 -9.55 6.97
N LYS A 195 13.74 -9.76 8.19
CA LYS A 195 14.00 -11.02 8.94
C LYS A 195 13.22 -12.19 8.34
N ILE A 196 11.98 -11.94 7.90
CA ILE A 196 11.16 -12.95 7.22
C ILE A 196 11.83 -13.33 5.89
N ALA A 197 12.28 -12.34 5.10
CA ALA A 197 13.01 -12.55 3.86
C ALA A 197 14.28 -13.38 4.08
N ALA A 198 15.12 -13.00 5.04
CA ALA A 198 16.33 -13.75 5.38
C ALA A 198 16.03 -15.20 5.77
N ALA A 199 14.96 -15.42 6.54
CA ALA A 199 14.57 -16.76 6.98
C ALA A 199 14.08 -17.63 5.81
N VAL A 200 13.25 -17.11 4.91
CA VAL A 200 12.74 -17.87 3.77
C VAL A 200 13.83 -18.12 2.71
N HIS A 201 14.71 -17.14 2.48
CA HIS A 201 15.84 -17.29 1.57
C HIS A 201 16.84 -18.38 2.06
N ALA A 202 17.05 -18.48 3.37
CA ALA A 202 17.86 -19.54 3.96
C ALA A 202 17.29 -20.96 3.69
N GLN A 203 16.00 -21.06 3.35
CA GLN A 203 15.34 -22.31 2.94
C GLN A 203 15.27 -22.47 1.41
N GLY A 204 15.81 -21.51 0.63
CA GLY A 204 15.72 -21.47 -0.83
C GLY A 204 14.32 -21.09 -1.34
N GLY A 205 13.54 -20.37 -0.53
CA GLY A 205 12.24 -19.83 -0.89
C GLY A 205 12.31 -18.36 -1.31
N TYR A 206 11.15 -17.70 -1.47
CA TYR A 206 11.00 -16.36 -2.04
C TYR A 206 10.17 -15.45 -1.14
N MET A 207 10.45 -14.14 -1.18
CA MET A 207 9.77 -13.11 -0.41
C MET A 207 8.95 -12.19 -1.30
N VAL A 208 7.65 -12.09 -1.03
CA VAL A 208 6.70 -11.16 -1.66
C VAL A 208 6.29 -10.10 -0.64
N ILE A 209 6.42 -8.83 -0.99
CA ILE A 209 6.13 -7.72 -0.08
C ILE A 209 4.94 -6.90 -0.60
N ASP A 210 3.89 -6.77 0.22
CA ASP A 210 2.84 -5.78 0.03
C ASP A 210 3.31 -4.42 0.59
N GLY A 211 3.72 -3.53 -0.31
CA GLY A 211 4.17 -2.18 -0.02
C GLY A 211 3.05 -1.13 -0.04
N ALA A 212 1.78 -1.54 -0.06
CA ALA A 212 0.66 -0.61 -0.23
C ALA A 212 0.54 0.44 0.89
N GLN A 213 1.00 0.13 2.10
CA GLN A 213 1.01 1.05 3.24
C GLN A 213 2.41 1.55 3.60
N SER A 214 3.48 1.08 2.98
CA SER A 214 4.83 1.58 3.24
C SER A 214 5.28 2.61 2.20
N VAL A 215 5.12 2.32 0.91
CA VAL A 215 5.55 3.23 -0.17
C VAL A 215 4.97 4.64 -0.06
N PRO A 216 3.70 4.87 0.38
CA PRO A 216 3.18 6.22 0.60
C PRO A 216 3.85 7.00 1.74
N HIS A 217 4.40 6.30 2.74
CA HIS A 217 4.74 6.89 4.05
C HIS A 217 6.24 6.87 4.36
N MET A 218 7.02 5.99 3.71
CA MET A 218 8.45 5.84 3.99
C MET A 218 9.26 5.46 2.75
N ALA A 219 10.57 5.71 2.82
CA ALA A 219 11.49 5.23 1.79
C ALA A 219 11.57 3.70 1.81
N VAL A 220 11.46 3.09 0.65
CA VAL A 220 11.52 1.64 0.45
C VAL A 220 12.74 1.30 -0.42
N ASP A 221 13.50 0.28 -0.04
CA ASP A 221 14.60 -0.28 -0.84
C ASP A 221 14.41 -1.79 -0.93
N VAL A 222 14.02 -2.27 -2.12
CA VAL A 222 13.70 -3.70 -2.36
C VAL A 222 14.87 -4.63 -2.04
N ARG A 223 16.12 -4.16 -2.17
CA ARG A 223 17.30 -4.96 -1.87
C ARG A 223 17.54 -5.04 -0.37
N ALA A 224 17.39 -3.91 0.34
CA ALA A 224 17.51 -3.88 1.80
C ALA A 224 16.42 -4.71 2.48
N LEU A 225 15.22 -4.71 1.92
CA LEU A 225 14.10 -5.53 2.39
C LEU A 225 14.27 -7.03 2.07
N GLY A 226 15.16 -7.38 1.12
CA GLY A 226 15.27 -8.75 0.61
C GLY A 226 14.04 -9.18 -0.19
N ALA A 227 13.39 -8.25 -0.90
CA ALA A 227 12.23 -8.56 -1.71
C ALA A 227 12.61 -9.32 -2.98
N ASP A 228 11.85 -10.36 -3.32
CA ASP A 228 11.84 -10.96 -4.65
C ASP A 228 10.74 -10.33 -5.51
N PHE A 229 9.64 -9.90 -4.88
CA PHE A 229 8.57 -9.11 -5.47
C PHE A 229 8.11 -8.04 -4.49
N LEU A 230 7.74 -6.87 -5.01
CA LEU A 230 7.11 -5.79 -4.24
C LEU A 230 5.94 -5.21 -5.03
N ALA A 231 4.80 -5.01 -4.35
CA ALA A 231 3.60 -4.47 -4.97
C ALA A 231 3.07 -3.25 -4.21
N PHE A 232 2.60 -2.23 -4.92
CA PHE A 232 1.89 -1.09 -4.33
C PHE A 232 0.87 -0.46 -5.28
N SER A 233 0.05 0.45 -4.77
CA SER A 233 -1.00 1.16 -5.53
C SER A 233 -0.75 2.66 -5.54
N ALA A 234 -0.81 3.28 -6.70
CA ALA A 234 -0.60 4.72 -6.86
C ALA A 234 -1.61 5.56 -6.06
N HIS A 235 -2.88 5.12 -5.97
CA HIS A 235 -3.93 5.88 -5.29
C HIS A 235 -3.71 6.08 -3.78
N LYS A 236 -2.81 5.33 -3.15
CA LYS A 236 -2.38 5.56 -1.76
C LYS A 236 -1.16 6.47 -1.69
N ALA A 237 -0.35 6.50 -2.76
CA ALA A 237 0.82 7.36 -2.92
C ALA A 237 0.49 8.62 -3.77
N LEU A 238 -0.62 9.29 -3.47
CA LEU A 238 -1.11 10.54 -4.08
C LEU A 238 -1.50 10.44 -5.56
N GLY A 239 -1.31 9.28 -6.20
CA GLY A 239 -1.56 9.06 -7.62
C GLY A 239 -3.01 8.71 -7.95
N PRO A 240 -3.35 8.55 -9.24
CA PRO A 240 -4.69 8.19 -9.67
C PRO A 240 -5.13 6.81 -9.16
N MET A 241 -6.44 6.58 -9.13
CA MET A 241 -7.00 5.24 -9.01
C MET A 241 -6.77 4.45 -10.30
N GLY A 242 -6.73 3.12 -10.21
CA GLY A 242 -6.59 2.27 -11.37
C GLY A 242 -5.15 2.01 -11.81
N ILE A 243 -4.15 2.56 -11.12
CA ILE A 243 -2.73 2.27 -11.35
C ILE A 243 -2.14 1.53 -10.15
N GLY A 244 -1.52 0.40 -10.42
CA GLY A 244 -0.70 -0.37 -9.51
C GLY A 244 0.68 -0.63 -10.08
N VAL A 245 1.57 -1.04 -9.23
CA VAL A 245 2.94 -1.42 -9.58
C VAL A 245 3.23 -2.79 -9.00
N LEU A 246 3.84 -3.63 -9.82
CA LEU A 246 4.60 -4.80 -9.41
C LEU A 246 6.05 -4.58 -9.83
N TRP A 247 6.96 -4.67 -8.89
CA TRP A 247 8.36 -4.93 -9.13
C TRP A 247 8.68 -6.38 -8.80
N GLY A 248 9.54 -7.01 -9.60
CA GLY A 248 10.05 -8.34 -9.32
C GLY A 248 11.47 -8.50 -9.86
N ARG A 249 12.22 -9.42 -9.30
CA ARG A 249 13.52 -9.79 -9.84
C ARG A 249 13.38 -10.24 -11.30
N HIS A 250 14.27 -9.75 -12.17
CA HIS A 250 14.17 -10.00 -13.60
C HIS A 250 14.10 -11.49 -13.96
N ASP A 251 14.96 -12.29 -13.34
CA ASP A 251 15.01 -13.74 -13.57
C ASP A 251 13.70 -14.45 -13.22
N LEU A 252 12.99 -13.97 -12.19
CA LEU A 252 11.72 -14.53 -11.77
C LEU A 252 10.59 -14.06 -12.69
N LEU A 253 10.54 -12.77 -13.04
CA LEU A 253 9.57 -12.24 -13.99
C LEU A 253 9.72 -12.90 -15.37
N ASP A 254 10.95 -13.11 -15.85
CA ASP A 254 11.18 -13.76 -17.14
C ASP A 254 10.72 -15.22 -17.15
N ALA A 255 10.86 -15.94 -16.04
CA ALA A 255 10.39 -17.32 -15.90
C ALA A 255 8.87 -17.45 -15.76
N MET A 256 8.14 -16.38 -15.36
CA MET A 256 6.69 -16.43 -15.13
C MET A 256 5.91 -16.41 -16.45
N PRO A 257 4.87 -17.25 -16.63
CA PRO A 257 3.89 -17.06 -17.70
C PRO A 257 3.04 -15.80 -17.45
N PRO A 258 2.50 -15.16 -18.51
CA PRO A 258 1.57 -14.05 -18.33
C PRO A 258 0.25 -14.51 -17.70
N MET A 259 -0.36 -13.66 -16.84
CA MET A 259 -1.68 -13.91 -16.27
C MET A 259 -2.81 -13.53 -17.24
N LEU A 260 -2.62 -12.39 -17.92
CA LEU A 260 -3.55 -11.88 -18.92
C LEU A 260 -2.90 -11.98 -20.30
N THR A 261 -3.68 -12.31 -21.31
CA THR A 261 -3.20 -12.41 -22.69
C THR A 261 -4.04 -11.53 -23.62
N GLY A 262 -3.42 -11.00 -24.69
CA GLY A 262 -4.10 -10.13 -25.63
C GLY A 262 -3.12 -9.33 -26.50
N GLY A 263 -3.54 -8.15 -26.94
CA GLY A 263 -2.69 -7.22 -27.68
C GLY A 263 -1.57 -6.64 -26.82
N GLU A 264 -0.56 -6.13 -27.43
CA GLU A 264 0.65 -5.48 -26.91
C GLU A 264 1.66 -6.44 -26.23
N MET A 265 1.22 -7.47 -25.52
CA MET A 265 2.05 -8.35 -24.70
C MET A 265 2.67 -9.55 -25.45
N ILE A 266 2.52 -9.61 -26.75
CA ILE A 266 2.99 -10.69 -27.64
C ILE A 266 4.18 -10.26 -28.49
N ASP A 267 5.07 -11.21 -28.78
CA ASP A 267 6.10 -11.09 -29.81
C ASP A 267 5.57 -11.57 -31.17
N SER A 268 5.07 -12.82 -31.23
CA SER A 268 4.44 -13.38 -32.42
C SER A 268 3.21 -14.20 -32.09
N VAL A 269 2.25 -14.27 -33.03
CA VAL A 269 1.02 -15.06 -32.90
C VAL A 269 0.79 -15.82 -34.19
N THR A 270 0.48 -17.11 -34.05
CA THR A 270 0.01 -17.97 -35.14
C THR A 270 -1.44 -18.39 -34.88
N GLU A 271 -2.01 -19.22 -35.73
CA GLU A 271 -3.35 -19.76 -35.51
C GLU A 271 -3.47 -20.65 -34.26
N GLN A 272 -2.39 -21.28 -33.84
CA GLN A 272 -2.39 -22.28 -32.77
C GLN A 272 -1.55 -21.90 -31.56
N ASP A 273 -0.63 -20.93 -31.68
CA ASP A 273 0.35 -20.61 -30.64
C ASP A 273 0.78 -19.14 -30.66
N ALA A 274 1.37 -18.68 -29.55
CA ALA A 274 1.89 -17.34 -29.41
C ALA A 274 3.18 -17.34 -28.58
N THR A 275 4.08 -16.41 -28.90
CA THR A 275 5.22 -16.07 -28.07
C THR A 275 5.03 -14.70 -27.42
N TRP A 276 5.67 -14.51 -26.25
CA TRP A 276 5.46 -13.34 -25.44
C TRP A 276 6.50 -12.28 -25.68
N ALA A 277 6.11 -11.02 -25.55
CA ALA A 277 7.04 -9.90 -25.49
C ALA A 277 8.01 -10.06 -24.30
N PRO A 278 9.17 -9.39 -24.30
CA PRO A 278 10.01 -9.30 -23.10
C PRO A 278 9.27 -8.71 -21.89
N VAL A 279 9.83 -8.89 -20.71
CA VAL A 279 9.42 -8.17 -19.50
C VAL A 279 9.77 -6.67 -19.68
N PRO A 280 8.90 -5.73 -19.34
CA PRO A 280 7.63 -5.88 -18.59
C PRO A 280 6.40 -6.08 -19.47
N GLU A 281 6.47 -5.82 -20.78
CA GLU A 281 5.34 -5.82 -21.70
C GLU A 281 4.57 -7.15 -21.68
N LYS A 282 5.24 -8.28 -21.44
CA LYS A 282 4.65 -9.61 -21.28
C LYS A 282 3.47 -9.64 -20.28
N PHE A 283 3.46 -8.76 -19.30
CA PHE A 283 2.43 -8.70 -18.24
C PHE A 283 1.41 -7.56 -18.43
N GLU A 284 1.60 -6.73 -19.46
CA GLU A 284 0.81 -5.51 -19.70
C GLU A 284 -0.11 -5.67 -20.92
N ALA A 285 -1.05 -6.62 -20.83
CA ALA A 285 -1.98 -6.92 -21.93
C ALA A 285 -3.01 -5.80 -22.14
N GLY A 286 -3.16 -5.38 -23.39
CA GLY A 286 -4.11 -4.35 -23.81
C GLY A 286 -3.56 -2.93 -23.67
N THR A 287 -4.33 -1.93 -24.13
CA THR A 287 -3.94 -0.53 -24.04
C THR A 287 -3.82 -0.11 -22.57
N GLN A 288 -2.62 0.35 -22.20
CA GLN A 288 -2.34 0.83 -20.85
C GLN A 288 -3.01 2.17 -20.58
N ASP A 289 -3.33 2.44 -19.31
CA ASP A 289 -3.75 3.77 -18.84
C ASP A 289 -2.56 4.73 -18.78
N ALA A 290 -2.15 5.21 -19.96
CA ALA A 290 -1.00 6.09 -20.10
C ALA A 290 -1.16 7.42 -19.34
N ALA A 291 -2.38 7.96 -19.26
CA ALA A 291 -2.68 9.18 -18.52
C ALA A 291 -2.51 8.99 -17.01
N GLY A 292 -3.04 7.89 -16.48
CA GLY A 292 -2.88 7.54 -15.07
C GLY A 292 -1.42 7.21 -14.71
N ILE A 293 -0.68 6.53 -15.59
CA ILE A 293 0.75 6.27 -15.38
C ILE A 293 1.52 7.60 -15.37
N TYR A 294 1.28 8.50 -16.33
CA TYR A 294 1.91 9.82 -16.38
C TYR A 294 1.64 10.62 -15.11
N ALA A 295 0.38 10.70 -14.68
CA ALA A 295 0.00 11.38 -13.45
C ALA A 295 0.59 10.71 -12.19
N THR A 296 0.79 9.39 -12.19
CA THR A 296 1.52 8.69 -11.13
C THR A 296 2.97 9.19 -11.03
N GLY A 297 3.65 9.43 -12.16
CA GLY A 297 4.98 10.03 -12.16
C GLY A 297 5.04 11.38 -11.45
N GLU A 298 4.05 12.25 -11.67
CA GLU A 298 3.95 13.54 -10.99
C GLU A 298 3.65 13.38 -9.48
N ALA A 299 2.81 12.39 -9.11
CA ALA A 299 2.55 12.06 -7.71
C ALA A 299 3.84 11.64 -6.97
N LEU A 300 4.62 10.76 -7.57
CA LEU A 300 5.90 10.30 -7.02
C LEU A 300 6.92 11.43 -6.94
N ALA A 301 6.97 12.32 -7.94
CA ALA A 301 7.83 13.51 -7.91
C ALA A 301 7.41 14.47 -6.79
N TYR A 302 6.11 14.73 -6.63
CA TYR A 302 5.60 15.56 -5.53
C TYR A 302 5.98 14.96 -4.16
N LEU A 303 5.76 13.65 -3.97
CA LEU A 303 6.05 12.96 -2.72
C LEU A 303 7.55 13.01 -2.39
N THR A 304 8.43 12.79 -3.36
CA THR A 304 9.88 12.66 -3.12
C THR A 304 10.66 13.96 -3.22
N GLN A 305 10.25 14.90 -4.09
CA GLN A 305 11.01 16.12 -4.39
C GLN A 305 10.40 17.36 -3.74
N THR A 306 9.06 17.44 -3.62
CA THR A 306 8.38 18.57 -2.99
C THR A 306 8.27 18.36 -1.50
N VAL A 307 7.73 17.23 -1.05
CA VAL A 307 7.57 16.90 0.38
C VAL A 307 8.85 16.29 0.94
N GLY A 308 9.22 15.11 0.48
CA GLY A 308 10.34 14.28 0.97
C GLY A 308 9.92 13.36 2.11
N TYR A 309 10.41 12.12 2.09
CA TYR A 309 10.03 11.09 3.08
C TYR A 309 10.43 11.45 4.52
N GLU A 310 11.49 12.23 4.73
CA GLU A 310 11.85 12.70 6.07
C GLU A 310 10.77 13.63 6.65
N ALA A 311 10.22 14.53 5.81
CA ALA A 311 9.14 15.42 6.22
C ALA A 311 7.82 14.65 6.42
N VAL A 312 7.51 13.68 5.55
CA VAL A 312 6.36 12.77 5.71
C VAL A 312 6.45 12.06 7.06
N ALA A 313 7.56 11.36 7.31
CA ALA A 313 7.75 10.59 8.54
C ALA A 313 7.68 11.46 9.81
N ALA A 314 8.37 12.62 9.81
CA ALA A 314 8.37 13.51 10.96
C ALA A 314 6.97 14.07 11.26
N ARG A 315 6.21 14.44 10.22
CA ARG A 315 4.87 14.99 10.38
C ARG A 315 3.86 13.95 10.83
N GLU A 316 3.87 12.79 10.18
CA GLU A 316 2.95 11.70 10.53
C GLU A 316 3.22 11.15 11.93
N ALA A 317 4.49 11.01 12.33
CA ALA A 317 4.84 10.62 13.70
C ALA A 317 4.31 11.63 14.74
N ALA A 318 4.45 12.93 14.48
CA ALA A 318 3.93 13.97 15.38
C ALA A 318 2.40 13.96 15.44
N LEU A 319 1.71 13.79 14.31
CA LEU A 319 0.25 13.70 14.25
C LEU A 319 -0.28 12.45 14.97
N VAL A 320 0.36 11.30 14.76
CA VAL A 320 0.01 10.04 15.42
C VAL A 320 0.20 10.16 16.93
N ALA A 321 1.34 10.69 17.38
CA ALA A 321 1.60 10.88 18.81
C ALA A 321 0.55 11.78 19.46
N TYR A 322 0.22 12.89 18.82
CA TYR A 322 -0.81 13.80 19.28
C TYR A 322 -2.20 13.16 19.33
N ALA A 323 -2.60 12.47 18.25
CA ALA A 323 -3.90 11.79 18.19
C ALA A 323 -3.99 10.65 19.22
N TRP A 324 -2.93 9.87 19.38
CA TRP A 324 -2.87 8.78 20.35
C TRP A 324 -3.03 9.28 21.79
N GLU A 325 -2.32 10.35 22.15
CA GLU A 325 -2.43 10.99 23.47
C GLU A 325 -3.84 11.52 23.71
N ARG A 326 -4.40 12.31 22.76
CA ARG A 326 -5.70 12.94 22.89
C ARG A 326 -6.85 11.92 22.97
N MET A 327 -6.81 10.88 22.14
CA MET A 327 -7.79 9.80 22.15
C MET A 327 -7.66 8.92 23.40
N GLY A 328 -6.44 8.69 23.87
CA GLY A 328 -6.17 7.92 25.10
C GLY A 328 -6.65 8.60 26.39
N GLN A 329 -6.93 9.92 26.35
CA GLN A 329 -7.55 10.66 27.46
C GLN A 329 -9.08 10.44 27.54
N LEU A 330 -9.69 9.83 26.53
CA LEU A 330 -11.12 9.52 26.50
C LEU A 330 -11.35 8.12 27.07
N ASP A 331 -11.82 8.00 28.30
CA ASP A 331 -12.00 6.73 29.02
C ASP A 331 -12.88 5.71 28.26
N PHE A 332 -13.68 6.17 27.33
CA PHE A 332 -14.58 5.36 26.53
C PHE A 332 -13.99 4.92 25.18
N VAL A 333 -12.79 5.37 24.83
CA VAL A 333 -12.08 4.97 23.60
C VAL A 333 -11.11 3.85 23.91
N GLU A 334 -11.19 2.77 23.16
CA GLU A 334 -10.31 1.62 23.25
C GLU A 334 -9.39 1.62 22.04
N LEU A 335 -8.12 2.00 22.23
CA LEU A 335 -7.09 1.99 21.18
C LEU A 335 -6.65 0.55 20.92
N ILE A 336 -6.47 0.20 19.63
CA ILE A 336 -6.10 -1.15 19.17
C ILE A 336 -4.72 -1.09 18.51
N GLY A 337 -3.78 -1.90 18.99
CA GLY A 337 -2.43 -1.99 18.45
C GLY A 337 -1.36 -1.83 19.53
N HIS A 338 -0.16 -1.48 19.10
CA HIS A 338 0.99 -1.31 20.00
C HIS A 338 0.75 -0.11 20.94
N PRO A 339 1.07 -0.23 22.25
CA PRO A 339 0.82 0.86 23.20
C PRO A 339 1.72 2.08 23.00
N ASP A 340 2.87 1.92 22.35
CA ASP A 340 3.77 3.01 21.99
C ASP A 340 3.37 3.63 20.64
N ALA A 341 2.92 4.88 20.67
CA ALA A 341 2.52 5.64 19.50
C ALA A 341 3.60 5.71 18.40
N SER A 342 4.87 5.65 18.76
CA SER A 342 5.99 5.70 17.81
C SER A 342 6.08 4.48 16.89
N GLN A 343 5.38 3.40 17.22
CA GLN A 343 5.32 2.19 16.39
C GLN A 343 4.26 2.25 15.29
N HIS A 344 3.41 3.29 15.28
CA HIS A 344 2.33 3.44 14.32
C HIS A 344 2.73 4.37 13.17
N HIS A 345 2.51 3.89 11.94
CA HIS A 345 2.76 4.63 10.70
C HIS A 345 1.44 5.14 10.13
N GLY A 346 1.01 6.34 10.54
CA GLY A 346 -0.18 7.01 10.01
C GLY A 346 -1.54 6.38 10.37
N VAL A 347 -1.60 5.19 10.96
CA VAL A 347 -2.84 4.43 11.19
C VAL A 347 -3.12 4.25 12.67
N ILE A 348 -4.34 4.58 13.11
CA ILE A 348 -4.85 4.37 14.47
C ILE A 348 -6.19 3.63 14.38
N SER A 349 -6.22 2.39 14.85
CA SER A 349 -7.46 1.62 15.02
C SER A 349 -7.99 1.73 16.44
N PHE A 350 -9.31 1.82 16.57
CA PHE A 350 -9.95 2.02 17.86
C PHE A 350 -11.41 1.58 17.86
N ASN A 351 -11.99 1.44 19.07
CA ASN A 351 -13.43 1.31 19.27
C ASN A 351 -13.92 2.31 20.31
N VAL A 352 -15.21 2.61 20.30
CA VAL A 352 -15.91 3.35 21.34
C VAL A 352 -16.75 2.35 22.12
N ARG A 353 -16.53 2.29 23.43
CA ARG A 353 -17.15 1.30 24.32
C ARG A 353 -18.68 1.31 24.21
N GLY A 354 -19.26 0.17 23.90
CA GLY A 354 -20.71 -0.01 23.80
C GLY A 354 -21.35 0.62 22.55
N VAL A 355 -20.55 1.12 21.59
CA VAL A 355 -21.07 1.71 20.34
C VAL A 355 -20.51 0.93 19.13
N HIS A 356 -21.40 0.53 18.24
CA HIS A 356 -20.97 -0.19 17.04
C HIS A 356 -20.12 0.72 16.13
N PRO A 357 -18.99 0.24 15.56
CA PRO A 357 -18.09 1.07 14.73
C PRO A 357 -18.76 1.81 13.56
N HIS A 358 -19.78 1.23 12.94
CA HIS A 358 -20.54 1.91 11.87
C HIS A 358 -21.33 3.12 12.38
N ASP A 359 -21.90 3.03 13.60
CA ASP A 359 -22.61 4.16 14.22
C ASP A 359 -21.63 5.26 14.59
N VAL A 360 -20.45 4.88 15.11
CA VAL A 360 -19.35 5.83 15.36
C VAL A 360 -19.01 6.58 14.08
N ALA A 361 -18.70 5.87 12.98
CA ALA A 361 -18.33 6.49 11.71
C ALA A 361 -19.44 7.38 11.15
N SER A 362 -20.71 6.96 11.27
CA SER A 362 -21.86 7.76 10.78
C SER A 362 -22.04 9.07 11.55
N ILE A 363 -21.80 9.09 12.86
CA ILE A 363 -21.91 10.32 13.65
C ILE A 363 -20.70 11.22 13.40
N LEU A 364 -19.50 10.66 13.23
CA LEU A 364 -18.31 11.42 12.88
C LEU A 364 -18.47 12.13 11.52
N ASP A 365 -19.06 11.46 10.53
CA ASP A 365 -19.35 12.04 9.21
C ASP A 365 -20.28 13.26 9.32
N MET A 366 -21.29 13.23 10.20
CA MET A 366 -22.15 14.40 10.46
C MET A 366 -21.38 15.61 10.99
N SER A 367 -20.21 15.40 11.58
CA SER A 367 -19.29 16.43 12.08
C SER A 367 -18.17 16.76 11.07
N GLY A 368 -18.24 16.21 9.84
CA GLY A 368 -17.23 16.39 8.79
C GLY A 368 -15.92 15.64 9.06
N VAL A 369 -15.96 14.57 9.86
CA VAL A 369 -14.77 13.74 10.16
C VAL A 369 -14.90 12.41 9.43
N CYS A 370 -14.04 12.20 8.44
CA CYS A 370 -14.04 11.01 7.58
C CYS A 370 -13.09 9.96 8.15
N ILE A 371 -13.64 8.87 8.67
CA ILE A 371 -12.90 7.68 9.07
C ILE A 371 -13.48 6.44 8.39
N ARG A 372 -12.83 5.31 8.54
CA ARG A 372 -13.37 4.02 8.11
C ARG A 372 -13.83 3.18 9.30
N ALA A 373 -14.93 2.41 9.11
CA ALA A 373 -15.39 1.41 10.05
C ALA A 373 -15.55 0.05 9.34
N GLY A 374 -15.27 -1.04 10.06
CA GLY A 374 -15.43 -2.41 9.57
C GLY A 374 -14.20 -3.28 9.84
N HIS A 375 -14.04 -4.35 9.06
CA HIS A 375 -12.90 -5.28 9.20
C HIS A 375 -11.66 -4.91 8.38
N HIS A 376 -11.66 -3.78 7.67
CA HIS A 376 -10.54 -3.23 6.90
C HIS A 376 -9.83 -4.24 5.98
N CYS A 377 -10.57 -5.22 5.45
CA CYS A 377 -10.05 -6.34 4.65
C CYS A 377 -8.99 -7.18 5.40
N ALA A 378 -9.10 -7.32 6.73
CA ALA A 378 -8.19 -8.10 7.58
C ALA A 378 -8.98 -8.88 8.67
N GLN A 379 -10.06 -9.56 8.28
CA GLN A 379 -10.93 -10.31 9.22
C GLN A 379 -10.16 -11.30 10.10
N PRO A 380 -9.18 -12.08 9.58
CA PRO A 380 -8.41 -13.00 10.43
C PRO A 380 -7.66 -12.30 11.55
N LEU A 381 -7.11 -11.11 11.30
CA LEU A 381 -6.44 -10.30 12.33
C LEU A 381 -7.43 -9.87 13.43
N LEU A 382 -8.60 -9.35 13.06
CA LEU A 382 -9.60 -8.92 14.05
C LEU A 382 -10.13 -10.10 14.88
N THR A 383 -10.23 -11.28 14.27
CA THR A 383 -10.55 -12.53 14.99
C THR A 383 -9.44 -12.88 15.99
N TRP A 384 -8.19 -12.78 15.57
CA TRP A 384 -7.02 -13.05 16.43
C TRP A 384 -6.94 -12.09 17.61
N LEU A 385 -7.20 -10.80 17.37
CA LEU A 385 -7.21 -9.77 18.41
C LEU A 385 -8.45 -9.85 19.35
N GLY A 386 -9.43 -10.71 19.03
CA GLY A 386 -10.67 -10.80 19.81
C GLY A 386 -11.54 -9.55 19.72
N VAL A 387 -11.43 -8.78 18.62
CA VAL A 387 -12.21 -7.55 18.45
C VAL A 387 -13.69 -7.87 18.30
N GLU A 388 -14.52 -7.23 19.13
CA GLU A 388 -15.94 -7.43 19.14
C GLU A 388 -16.58 -7.12 17.77
N ASN A 389 -17.57 -7.90 17.38
CA ASN A 389 -18.25 -7.81 16.08
C ASN A 389 -17.32 -7.92 14.86
N LEU A 390 -16.04 -8.30 15.03
CA LEU A 390 -15.02 -8.33 13.97
C LEU A 390 -14.91 -7.00 13.22
N ALA A 391 -15.13 -5.88 13.89
CA ALA A 391 -15.14 -4.55 13.31
C ALA A 391 -14.48 -3.54 14.25
N CYS A 392 -13.72 -2.60 13.69
CA CYS A 392 -13.21 -1.45 14.41
C CYS A 392 -13.32 -0.18 13.57
N CYS A 393 -13.17 0.97 14.20
CA CYS A 393 -12.91 2.24 13.54
C CYS A 393 -11.43 2.35 13.23
N ARG A 394 -11.10 3.05 12.13
CA ARG A 394 -9.73 3.35 11.75
C ARG A 394 -9.64 4.80 11.29
N ALA A 395 -8.89 5.62 12.03
CA ALA A 395 -8.40 6.90 11.56
C ALA A 395 -7.04 6.69 10.90
N SER A 396 -6.84 7.21 9.71
CA SER A 396 -5.56 7.15 9.00
C SER A 396 -5.13 8.54 8.53
N LEU A 397 -4.05 8.99 9.14
CA LEU A 397 -3.43 10.29 8.98
C LEU A 397 -2.44 10.26 7.82
N ALA A 398 -2.26 11.39 7.17
CA ALA A 398 -1.20 11.60 6.19
C ALA A 398 -0.57 12.98 6.44
N PHE A 399 0.58 13.24 5.84
CA PHE A 399 1.34 14.48 6.03
C PHE A 399 0.55 15.77 5.71
N TYR A 400 -0.55 15.69 4.96
CA TYR A 400 -1.43 16.82 4.67
C TYR A 400 -2.50 17.08 5.76
N ASN A 401 -2.57 16.25 6.81
CA ASN A 401 -3.40 16.52 7.97
C ASN A 401 -2.70 17.51 8.93
N ASP A 402 -3.47 18.09 9.83
CA ASP A 402 -3.01 19.03 10.85
C ASP A 402 -3.62 18.74 12.23
N GLN A 403 -3.21 19.52 13.22
CA GLN A 403 -3.70 19.39 14.59
C GLN A 403 -5.22 19.55 14.67
N ASN A 404 -5.79 20.48 13.89
CA ASN A 404 -7.23 20.74 13.88
C ASN A 404 -8.03 19.52 13.39
N ASP A 405 -7.50 18.74 12.43
CA ASP A 405 -8.13 17.51 11.97
C ASP A 405 -8.25 16.49 13.13
N VAL A 406 -7.21 16.40 13.96
CA VAL A 406 -7.18 15.53 15.16
C VAL A 406 -8.13 16.05 16.26
N ASP A 407 -8.11 17.35 16.54
CA ASP A 407 -9.00 17.95 17.54
C ASP A 407 -10.47 17.73 17.18
N ARG A 408 -10.82 17.87 15.91
CA ARG A 408 -12.18 17.56 15.41
C ARG A 408 -12.55 16.09 15.57
N LEU A 409 -11.62 15.16 15.37
CA LEU A 409 -11.86 13.74 15.65
C LEU A 409 -12.19 13.53 17.12
N VAL A 410 -11.41 14.11 18.04
CA VAL A 410 -11.60 13.98 19.50
C VAL A 410 -12.95 14.59 19.94
N ASP A 411 -13.27 15.76 19.43
CA ASP A 411 -14.55 16.43 19.72
C ASP A 411 -15.75 15.61 19.21
N ALA A 412 -15.64 15.08 17.98
CA ALA A 412 -16.68 14.23 17.41
C ALA A 412 -16.85 12.90 18.16
N LEU A 413 -15.76 12.28 18.65
CA LEU A 413 -15.83 11.10 19.52
C LEU A 413 -16.57 11.38 20.84
N THR A 414 -16.37 12.55 21.42
CA THR A 414 -17.11 13.01 22.61
C THR A 414 -18.60 13.19 22.30
N GLN A 415 -18.95 13.66 21.11
CA GLN A 415 -20.35 13.71 20.65
C GLN A 415 -20.96 12.31 20.50
N VAL A 416 -20.23 11.35 19.92
CA VAL A 416 -20.66 9.95 19.81
C VAL A 416 -21.03 9.43 21.21
N TRP A 417 -20.13 9.60 22.19
CA TRP A 417 -20.38 9.16 23.55
C TRP A 417 -21.66 9.78 24.14
N THR A 418 -21.82 11.08 23.99
CA THR A 418 -22.98 11.83 24.48
C THR A 418 -24.29 11.37 23.85
N VAL A 419 -24.29 11.02 22.57
CA VAL A 419 -25.50 10.53 21.86
C VAL A 419 -25.99 9.20 22.42
N PHE A 420 -25.06 8.29 22.75
CA PHE A 420 -25.43 6.93 23.21
C PHE A 420 -25.61 6.80 24.73
N HIS A 421 -24.94 7.66 25.50
CA HIS A 421 -24.94 7.53 26.98
C HIS A 421 -25.56 8.72 27.71
N GLY A 422 -25.94 9.77 26.98
CA GLY A 422 -26.48 10.99 27.58
C GLY A 422 -25.36 11.96 28.05
N ARG A 423 -25.77 13.14 28.54
CA ARG A 423 -24.88 14.03 29.28
C ARG A 423 -24.95 13.63 30.75
N ASP A 424 -23.86 13.12 31.28
CA ASP A 424 -23.71 12.97 32.75
C ASP A 424 -23.68 14.35 33.42
#